data_8aaab4203a2d9c5254eb1cf82daddbc7
#
_entry.id   8aaab4203a2d9c5254eb1cf82daddbc7
#
_cell.length_a   1.000
_cell.length_b   1.000
_cell.length_c   1.000
_cell.angle_alpha   90.00
_cell.angle_beta   90.00
_cell.angle_gamma   90.00
#
_symmetry.space_group_name_H-M   'P 1'
#
loop_
_entity.id
_entity.type
_entity.pdbx_description
1 polymer ?
#
loop_
_entity_poly.entity_id
_entity_poly.type
_entity_poly.pdbx_seq_one_letter_code
_entity_poly.pdbx_strand_id
1 'polypeptide(L)'
;MKPAFTSSNRYFGKKVWTWNLPSGFTCPGALQCLTYADRKTGKITNGHLQTFKCYSAVTERFPAVRNRVWANLDALKGKTKYEMADIILSALPVTASHVRIHAGGDFFSQEYFDAWLNVCFSKPLVAFWAFTKSIPFWINSMADVPSNLTLQASVGGKHDHLIAIHNLKHARVVYSVEEAARINLRVDTDDTMAMSGTESFALLENFTAKRKPKTLCEVFTGEKQ
;
A
#
# COMPACT_ATOMS: atom_id res chain seq x y z
N MET A 1 1.47 11.07 -20.78
CA MET A 1 2.47 10.07 -20.30
C MET A 1 1.76 8.73 -20.33
N LYS A 2 2.44 7.64 -20.74
CA LYS A 2 1.85 6.29 -20.66
C LYS A 2 1.80 5.80 -19.21
N PRO A 3 0.80 4.98 -18.84
CA PRO A 3 0.75 4.34 -17.53
C PRO A 3 1.95 3.40 -17.36
N ALA A 4 2.50 3.33 -16.13
CA ALA A 4 3.68 2.52 -15.92
C ALA A 4 3.89 2.18 -14.44
N PHE A 5 4.51 1.02 -14.22
CA PHE A 5 5.09 0.65 -12.94
C PHE A 5 6.36 1.45 -12.65
N THR A 6 6.70 1.56 -11.36
CA THR A 6 8.01 2.05 -10.89
C THR A 6 8.74 0.89 -10.22
N SER A 7 10.07 0.84 -10.36
CA SER A 7 10.87 -0.16 -9.65
C SER A 7 11.40 0.41 -8.33
N SER A 8 11.42 -0.42 -7.29
CA SER A 8 12.14 -0.16 -6.05
C SER A 8 13.25 -1.20 -5.89
N ASN A 9 14.47 -0.74 -5.59
CA ASN A 9 15.62 -1.63 -5.40
C ASN A 9 15.88 -1.95 -3.92
N ARG A 10 15.03 -1.51 -2.99
CA ARG A 10 15.34 -1.52 -1.55
C ARG A 10 14.86 -2.75 -0.79
N TYR A 11 14.03 -3.60 -1.37
CA TYR A 11 13.42 -4.71 -0.68
C TYR A 11 13.91 -6.06 -1.22
N PHE A 12 14.35 -6.97 -0.35
CA PHE A 12 14.67 -8.39 -0.60
C PHE A 12 15.83 -8.69 -1.55
N GLY A 13 16.71 -7.75 -1.90
CA GLY A 13 17.72 -7.96 -2.94
C GLY A 13 17.12 -8.29 -4.32
N LYS A 14 15.79 -8.23 -4.45
CA LYS A 14 15.01 -8.47 -5.67
C LYS A 14 14.39 -7.18 -6.16
N LYS A 15 14.20 -7.08 -7.46
CA LYS A 15 13.52 -5.95 -8.08
C LYS A 15 12.01 -6.06 -7.83
N VAL A 16 11.51 -5.19 -6.96
CA VAL A 16 10.08 -5.03 -6.70
C VAL A 16 9.51 -3.94 -7.61
N TRP A 17 8.39 -4.23 -8.24
CA TRP A 17 7.65 -3.26 -9.04
C TRP A 17 6.45 -2.75 -8.27
N THR A 18 6.17 -1.45 -8.40
CA THR A 18 4.99 -0.84 -7.77
C THR A 18 4.13 -0.13 -8.80
N TRP A 19 2.82 -0.33 -8.67
CA TRP A 19 1.81 0.46 -9.35
C TRP A 19 1.22 1.45 -8.37
N ASN A 20 1.30 2.75 -8.68
CA ASN A 20 0.87 3.80 -7.76
C ASN A 20 -0.20 4.68 -8.40
N LEU A 21 -1.11 5.18 -7.57
CA LEU A 21 -2.18 6.11 -7.91
C LEU A 21 -2.08 7.37 -7.03
N PRO A 22 -2.77 8.48 -7.40
CA PRO A 22 -2.78 9.71 -6.60
C PRO A 22 -3.32 9.47 -5.20
N SER A 23 -2.49 9.69 -4.20
CA SER A 23 -2.85 9.54 -2.78
C SER A 23 -4.00 10.45 -2.40
N GLY A 24 -4.90 9.97 -1.53
CA GLY A 24 -6.10 10.68 -1.11
C GLY A 24 -7.22 10.63 -2.16
N PHE A 25 -6.95 10.99 -3.39
CA PHE A 25 -7.94 10.97 -4.49
C PHE A 25 -8.43 9.56 -4.83
N THR A 26 -7.61 8.57 -4.62
CA THR A 26 -7.91 7.15 -4.88
C THR A 26 -8.03 6.32 -3.60
N CYS A 27 -8.22 6.96 -2.44
CA CYS A 27 -8.26 6.29 -1.14
C CYS A 27 -9.63 6.48 -0.46
N PRO A 28 -10.72 5.85 -0.94
CA PRO A 28 -12.07 6.08 -0.42
C PRO A 28 -12.23 5.65 1.03
N GLY A 29 -11.48 4.64 1.46
CA GLY A 29 -11.46 4.14 2.84
C GLY A 29 -10.55 4.92 3.81
N ALA A 30 -9.73 5.85 3.32
CA ALA A 30 -8.77 6.56 4.17
C ALA A 30 -9.45 7.54 5.15
N LEU A 31 -8.89 7.63 6.36
CA LEU A 31 -9.31 8.56 7.41
C LEU A 31 -8.09 9.20 8.06
N GLN A 32 -7.35 8.47 8.89
CA GLN A 32 -6.23 8.99 9.68
C GLN A 32 -4.99 9.37 8.86
N CYS A 33 -4.81 8.82 7.66
CA CYS A 33 -3.70 9.15 6.76
C CYS A 33 -4.12 10.04 5.59
N LEU A 34 -5.37 10.54 5.58
CA LEU A 34 -5.92 11.24 4.41
C LEU A 34 -5.11 12.50 4.10
N THR A 35 -4.45 12.48 2.97
CA THR A 35 -3.57 13.56 2.49
C THR A 35 -3.65 13.62 0.98
N TYR A 36 -3.72 14.81 0.42
CA TYR A 36 -3.80 15.07 -1.00
C TYR A 36 -2.61 15.90 -1.46
N ALA A 37 -2.13 15.63 -2.66
CA ALA A 37 -1.25 16.54 -3.38
C ALA A 37 -1.99 17.14 -4.57
N ASP A 38 -2.13 18.46 -4.62
CA ASP A 38 -2.78 19.12 -5.75
C ASP A 38 -2.13 18.70 -7.07
N ARG A 39 -2.96 18.32 -8.05
CA ARG A 39 -2.46 17.77 -9.31
C ARG A 39 -1.55 18.73 -10.08
N LYS A 40 -1.82 20.03 -10.05
CA LYS A 40 -1.07 21.03 -10.81
C LYS A 40 0.15 21.51 -10.06
N THR A 41 -0.02 21.87 -8.81
CA THR A 41 1.00 22.56 -8.01
C THR A 41 1.82 21.65 -7.11
N GLY A 42 1.27 20.46 -6.75
CA GLY A 42 1.85 19.56 -5.75
C GLY A 42 1.69 20.08 -4.31
N LYS A 43 0.84 21.10 -4.09
CA LYS A 43 0.54 21.60 -2.74
C LYS A 43 -0.14 20.49 -1.93
N ILE A 44 0.37 20.25 -0.73
CA ILE A 44 -0.17 19.23 0.18
C ILE A 44 -1.33 19.82 0.98
N THR A 45 -2.43 19.06 1.02
CA THR A 45 -3.60 19.36 1.86
C THR A 45 -3.91 18.13 2.71
N ASN A 46 -4.11 18.34 4.00
CA ASN A 46 -4.41 17.27 4.96
C ASN A 46 -5.92 17.14 5.15
N GLY A 47 -6.41 15.93 5.37
CA GLY A 47 -7.76 15.67 5.85
C GLY A 47 -7.91 16.10 7.34
N HIS A 48 -9.12 16.50 7.74
CA HIS A 48 -9.35 17.02 9.10
C HIS A 48 -9.24 15.97 10.22
N LEU A 49 -9.33 14.69 9.90
CA LEU A 49 -9.14 13.61 10.87
C LEU A 49 -7.77 12.93 10.72
N GLN A 50 -6.83 13.60 10.06
CA GLN A 50 -5.48 13.09 9.88
C GLN A 50 -4.74 13.07 11.22
N THR A 51 -4.16 11.90 11.58
CA THR A 51 -3.30 11.74 12.76
C THR A 51 -1.84 11.51 12.35
N PHE A 52 -1.58 10.98 11.16
CA PHE A 52 -0.24 10.83 10.60
C PHE A 52 -0.23 11.14 9.10
N LYS A 53 0.90 11.59 8.58
CA LYS A 53 1.03 12.00 7.18
C LYS A 53 1.17 10.80 6.26
N CYS A 54 0.44 10.81 5.16
CA CYS A 54 0.69 9.85 4.07
C CYS A 54 2.04 10.16 3.41
N TYR A 55 3.01 9.26 3.53
CA TYR A 55 4.34 9.44 2.95
C TYR A 55 4.31 9.55 1.44
N SER A 56 3.41 8.81 0.79
CA SER A 56 3.26 8.84 -0.66
C SER A 56 2.75 10.19 -1.15
N ALA A 57 1.71 10.76 -0.52
CA ALA A 57 1.22 12.09 -0.87
C ALA A 57 2.34 13.15 -0.76
N VAL A 58 3.22 13.02 0.23
CA VAL A 58 4.36 13.93 0.38
C VAL A 58 5.34 13.81 -0.79
N THR A 59 5.56 12.62 -1.35
CA THR A 59 6.43 12.44 -2.53
C THR A 59 5.80 12.99 -3.81
N GLU A 60 4.48 13.12 -3.87
CA GLU A 60 3.77 13.72 -5.00
C GLU A 60 3.99 15.24 -5.15
N ARG A 61 4.70 15.90 -4.22
CA ARG A 61 5.22 17.26 -4.42
C ARG A 61 6.16 17.33 -5.62
N PHE A 62 6.88 16.23 -5.90
CA PHE A 62 7.78 16.15 -7.05
C PHE A 62 6.98 15.90 -8.34
N PRO A 63 7.14 16.78 -9.37
CA PRO A 63 6.35 16.70 -10.61
C PRO A 63 6.44 15.34 -11.32
N ALA A 64 7.61 14.71 -11.34
CA ALA A 64 7.82 13.42 -11.99
C ALA A 64 6.98 12.30 -11.33
N VAL A 65 6.94 12.27 -9.99
CA VAL A 65 6.10 11.31 -9.24
C VAL A 65 4.63 11.60 -9.49
N ARG A 66 4.23 12.86 -9.28
CA ARG A 66 2.85 13.31 -9.45
C ARG A 66 2.31 13.01 -10.85
N ASN A 67 3.03 13.37 -11.90
CA ASN A 67 2.61 13.13 -13.28
C ASN A 67 2.46 11.63 -13.57
N ARG A 68 3.29 10.77 -12.98
CA ARG A 68 3.20 9.32 -13.15
C ARG A 68 1.94 8.75 -12.52
N VAL A 69 1.66 9.06 -11.26
CA VAL A 69 0.49 8.52 -10.55
C VAL A 69 -0.81 8.98 -11.20
N TRP A 70 -0.85 10.23 -11.68
CA TRP A 70 -2.01 10.75 -12.41
C TRP A 70 -2.16 10.12 -13.79
N ALA A 71 -1.07 9.85 -14.52
CA ALA A 71 -1.13 9.15 -15.80
C ALA A 71 -1.69 7.73 -15.63
N ASN A 72 -1.33 7.04 -14.54
CA ASN A 72 -1.91 5.73 -14.22
C ASN A 72 -3.42 5.83 -13.97
N LEU A 73 -3.86 6.80 -13.16
CA LEU A 73 -5.28 6.98 -12.89
C LEU A 73 -6.08 7.39 -14.14
N ASP A 74 -5.56 8.33 -14.93
CA ASP A 74 -6.24 8.82 -16.13
C ASP A 74 -6.44 7.69 -17.16
N ALA A 75 -5.51 6.73 -17.24
CA ALA A 75 -5.63 5.58 -18.12
C ALA A 75 -6.75 4.61 -17.68
N LEU A 76 -7.10 4.59 -16.39
CA LEU A 76 -8.08 3.67 -15.83
C LEU A 76 -9.50 4.27 -15.74
N LYS A 77 -9.62 5.59 -15.75
CA LYS A 77 -10.92 6.27 -15.60
C LYS A 77 -11.91 5.88 -16.70
N GLY A 78 -13.14 5.55 -16.28
CA GLY A 78 -14.22 5.20 -17.20
C GLY A 78 -14.03 3.85 -17.91
N LYS A 79 -13.08 3.03 -17.45
CA LYS A 79 -12.77 1.71 -17.99
C LYS A 79 -13.49 0.62 -17.18
N THR A 80 -13.90 -0.45 -17.87
CA THR A 80 -14.38 -1.68 -17.23
C THR A 80 -13.23 -2.41 -16.54
N LYS A 81 -13.54 -3.34 -15.64
CA LYS A 81 -12.53 -4.13 -14.94
C LYS A 81 -11.60 -4.91 -15.90
N TYR A 82 -12.10 -5.34 -17.04
CA TYR A 82 -11.30 -6.06 -18.05
C TYR A 82 -10.35 -5.12 -18.78
N GLU A 83 -10.83 -3.96 -19.23
CA GLU A 83 -9.98 -2.93 -19.84
C GLU A 83 -8.90 -2.42 -18.87
N MET A 84 -9.27 -2.23 -17.59
CA MET A 84 -8.29 -1.84 -16.55
C MET A 84 -7.22 -2.92 -16.36
N ALA A 85 -7.62 -4.19 -16.32
CA ALA A 85 -6.69 -5.31 -16.21
C ALA A 85 -5.74 -5.36 -17.41
N ASP A 86 -6.24 -5.20 -18.63
CA ASP A 86 -5.43 -5.19 -19.86
C ASP A 86 -4.40 -4.03 -19.88
N ILE A 87 -4.82 -2.84 -19.42
CA ILE A 87 -3.92 -1.69 -19.29
C ILE A 87 -2.79 -1.99 -18.30
N ILE A 88 -3.12 -2.56 -17.14
CA ILE A 88 -2.15 -2.90 -16.10
C ILE A 88 -1.21 -4.01 -16.60
N LEU A 89 -1.74 -5.07 -17.21
CA LEU A 89 -0.96 -6.18 -17.77
C LEU A 89 0.00 -5.70 -18.86
N SER A 90 -0.46 -4.81 -19.75
CA SER A 90 0.35 -4.22 -20.82
C SER A 90 1.50 -3.36 -20.30
N ALA A 91 1.32 -2.76 -19.10
CA ALA A 91 2.34 -1.95 -18.45
C ALA A 91 3.27 -2.77 -17.55
N LEU A 92 2.87 -4.00 -17.17
CA LEU A 92 3.64 -4.85 -16.26
C LEU A 92 4.92 -5.34 -16.94
N PRO A 93 6.10 -5.07 -16.36
CA PRO A 93 7.35 -5.56 -16.92
C PRO A 93 7.41 -7.08 -16.99
N VAL A 94 7.87 -7.62 -18.10
CA VAL A 94 7.98 -9.08 -18.33
C VAL A 94 8.88 -9.78 -17.31
N THR A 95 9.81 -9.04 -16.69
CA THR A 95 10.73 -9.53 -15.66
C THR A 95 10.16 -9.39 -14.25
N ALA A 96 8.89 -8.95 -14.09
CA ALA A 96 8.29 -8.79 -12.78
C ALA A 96 8.06 -10.15 -12.11
N SER A 97 8.64 -10.33 -10.93
CA SER A 97 8.40 -11.49 -10.05
C SER A 97 7.70 -11.08 -8.75
N HIS A 98 7.81 -9.81 -8.37
CA HIS A 98 7.24 -9.26 -7.14
C HIS A 98 6.63 -7.89 -7.44
N VAL A 99 5.37 -7.72 -7.06
CA VAL A 99 4.60 -6.48 -7.30
C VAL A 99 3.91 -6.03 -6.03
N ARG A 100 4.26 -4.84 -5.56
CA ARG A 100 3.48 -4.13 -4.54
C ARG A 100 2.40 -3.31 -5.22
N ILE A 101 1.15 -3.67 -5.00
CA ILE A 101 0.01 -2.88 -5.44
C ILE A 101 -0.14 -1.73 -4.47
N HIS A 102 0.05 -0.51 -4.93
CA HIS A 102 -0.06 0.74 -4.18
C HIS A 102 0.99 0.91 -3.04
N ALA A 103 2.15 1.48 -3.36
CA ALA A 103 2.91 2.22 -2.37
C ALA A 103 2.24 3.59 -2.09
N GLY A 104 1.45 4.10 -3.05
CA GLY A 104 0.59 5.29 -2.94
C GLY A 104 -0.72 5.12 -3.69
N GLY A 105 -1.79 5.68 -3.13
CA GLY A 105 -3.17 5.40 -3.56
C GLY A 105 -3.74 4.15 -2.89
N ASP A 106 -4.93 3.75 -3.31
CA ASP A 106 -5.65 2.55 -2.84
C ASP A 106 -6.61 2.07 -3.93
N PHE A 107 -7.31 0.98 -3.71
CA PHE A 107 -8.40 0.55 -4.58
C PHE A 107 -9.55 1.56 -4.49
N PHE A 108 -9.81 2.27 -5.59
CA PHE A 108 -10.74 3.39 -5.61
C PHE A 108 -12.19 2.97 -5.95
N SER A 109 -12.38 1.77 -6.47
CA SER A 109 -13.69 1.19 -6.78
C SER A 109 -13.65 -0.33 -6.73
N GLN A 110 -14.83 -0.98 -6.64
CA GLN A 110 -14.93 -2.43 -6.72
C GLN A 110 -14.40 -2.96 -8.06
N GLU A 111 -14.78 -2.32 -9.16
CA GLU A 111 -14.30 -2.73 -10.49
C GLU A 111 -12.77 -2.68 -10.62
N TYR A 112 -12.12 -1.70 -9.99
CA TYR A 112 -10.67 -1.61 -10.00
C TYR A 112 -10.02 -2.68 -9.09
N PHE A 113 -10.65 -3.02 -7.97
CA PHE A 113 -10.23 -4.15 -7.15
C PHE A 113 -10.32 -5.46 -7.95
N ASP A 114 -11.46 -5.71 -8.59
CA ASP A 114 -11.68 -6.90 -9.42
C ASP A 114 -10.74 -6.96 -10.64
N ALA A 115 -10.38 -5.79 -11.21
CA ALA A 115 -9.36 -5.73 -12.26
C ALA A 115 -8.00 -6.27 -11.77
N TRP A 116 -7.61 -5.96 -10.54
CA TRP A 116 -6.40 -6.52 -9.94
C TRP A 116 -6.48 -8.02 -9.69
N LEU A 117 -7.66 -8.55 -9.32
CA LEU A 117 -7.84 -10.00 -9.25
C LEU A 117 -7.58 -10.65 -10.60
N ASN A 118 -8.12 -10.08 -11.70
CA ASN A 118 -7.87 -10.56 -13.06
C ASN A 118 -6.38 -10.51 -13.44
N VAL A 119 -5.66 -9.42 -13.05
CA VAL A 119 -4.21 -9.31 -13.27
C VAL A 119 -3.45 -10.41 -12.53
N CYS A 120 -3.79 -10.66 -11.26
CA CYS A 120 -3.15 -11.68 -10.45
C CYS A 120 -3.40 -13.09 -10.99
N PHE A 121 -4.62 -13.41 -11.40
CA PHE A 121 -4.95 -14.68 -12.09
C PHE A 121 -4.17 -14.87 -13.39
N SER A 122 -3.99 -13.80 -14.17
CA SER A 122 -3.24 -13.83 -15.44
C SER A 122 -1.73 -13.99 -15.25
N LYS A 123 -1.22 -13.79 -14.03
CA LYS A 123 0.23 -13.84 -13.71
C LYS A 123 0.50 -14.73 -12.48
N PRO A 124 0.20 -16.03 -12.55
CA PRO A 124 0.24 -16.91 -11.36
C PRO A 124 1.64 -17.07 -10.73
N LEU A 125 2.71 -16.79 -11.48
CA LEU A 125 4.09 -16.88 -11.00
C LEU A 125 4.61 -15.56 -10.40
N VAL A 126 3.81 -14.49 -10.41
CA VAL A 126 4.16 -13.21 -9.81
C VAL A 126 3.53 -13.13 -8.42
N ALA A 127 4.33 -12.79 -7.42
CA ALA A 127 3.83 -12.52 -6.08
C ALA A 127 3.34 -11.06 -5.98
N PHE A 128 2.08 -10.89 -5.59
CA PHE A 128 1.46 -9.58 -5.39
C PHE A 128 1.13 -9.38 -3.92
N TRP A 129 1.26 -8.14 -3.42
CA TRP A 129 0.72 -7.76 -2.13
C TRP A 129 0.22 -6.32 -2.12
N ALA A 130 -0.73 -6.03 -1.25
CA ALA A 130 -1.30 -4.72 -1.07
C ALA A 130 -1.67 -4.43 0.38
N PHE A 131 -1.51 -3.16 0.76
CA PHE A 131 -2.14 -2.60 1.95
C PHE A 131 -3.39 -1.83 1.50
N THR A 132 -4.52 -2.07 2.15
CA THR A 132 -5.75 -1.39 1.75
C THR A 132 -6.60 -0.93 2.95
N LYS A 133 -7.21 0.24 2.82
CA LYS A 133 -8.31 0.72 3.65
C LYS A 133 -9.67 0.57 2.95
N SER A 134 -9.67 0.12 1.70
CA SER A 134 -10.86 -0.17 0.91
C SER A 134 -11.41 -1.57 1.22
N ILE A 135 -11.52 -1.87 2.53
CA ILE A 135 -11.90 -3.18 3.08
C ILE A 135 -13.21 -3.72 2.50
N PRO A 136 -14.27 -2.91 2.26
CA PRO A 136 -15.50 -3.42 1.67
C PRO A 136 -15.29 -4.09 0.30
N PHE A 137 -14.39 -3.58 -0.53
CA PHE A 137 -14.11 -4.18 -1.85
C PHE A 137 -13.45 -5.55 -1.72
N TRP A 138 -12.54 -5.68 -0.74
CA TRP A 138 -11.93 -6.98 -0.44
C TRP A 138 -12.97 -7.99 0.04
N ILE A 139 -13.84 -7.60 0.99
CA ILE A 139 -14.87 -8.48 1.53
C ILE A 139 -15.83 -8.95 0.44
N ASN A 140 -16.27 -8.06 -0.45
CA ASN A 140 -17.18 -8.39 -1.54
C ASN A 140 -16.61 -9.45 -2.51
N SER A 141 -15.30 -9.52 -2.67
CA SER A 141 -14.62 -10.46 -3.57
C SER A 141 -13.67 -11.41 -2.80
N MET A 142 -13.91 -11.65 -1.51
CA MET A 142 -12.98 -12.40 -0.65
C MET A 142 -12.75 -13.83 -1.16
N ALA A 143 -13.77 -14.48 -1.67
CA ALA A 143 -13.69 -15.84 -2.21
C ALA A 143 -12.89 -15.92 -3.52
N ASP A 144 -12.76 -14.81 -4.22
CA ASP A 144 -12.09 -14.71 -5.52
C ASP A 144 -10.62 -14.25 -5.43
N VAL A 145 -10.10 -14.01 -4.21
CA VAL A 145 -8.71 -13.58 -4.03
C VAL A 145 -7.76 -14.73 -4.37
N PRO A 146 -6.92 -14.61 -5.40
CA PRO A 146 -6.02 -15.68 -5.81
C PRO A 146 -4.85 -15.85 -4.83
N SER A 147 -4.30 -17.06 -4.75
CA SER A 147 -3.25 -17.43 -3.79
C SER A 147 -1.94 -16.66 -3.92
N ASN A 148 -1.70 -16.03 -5.06
CA ASN A 148 -0.54 -15.20 -5.31
C ASN A 148 -0.76 -13.71 -4.98
N LEU A 149 -1.92 -13.35 -4.39
CA LEU A 149 -2.23 -12.01 -3.90
C LEU A 149 -2.38 -12.02 -2.38
N THR A 150 -1.48 -11.36 -1.68
CA THR A 150 -1.57 -11.13 -0.24
C THR A 150 -2.14 -9.75 0.06
N LEU A 151 -3.22 -9.69 0.85
CA LEU A 151 -3.87 -8.46 1.27
C LEU A 151 -3.67 -8.22 2.77
N GLN A 152 -3.35 -6.99 3.13
CA GLN A 152 -3.25 -6.51 4.51
C GLN A 152 -4.20 -5.34 4.71
N ALA A 153 -5.11 -5.45 5.66
CA ALA A 153 -5.95 -4.33 6.06
C ALA A 153 -5.09 -3.25 6.72
N SER A 154 -5.20 -2.01 6.26
CA SER A 154 -4.43 -0.90 6.83
C SER A 154 -5.26 -0.15 7.86
N VAL A 155 -4.93 -0.27 9.13
CA VAL A 155 -5.65 0.37 10.24
C VAL A 155 -5.61 1.90 10.12
N GLY A 156 -6.64 2.58 10.63
CA GLY A 156 -6.83 4.03 10.55
C GLY A 156 -7.71 4.46 9.37
N GLY A 157 -8.58 3.56 8.92
CA GLY A 157 -9.58 3.79 7.88
C GLY A 157 -11.01 3.91 8.43
N LYS A 158 -11.94 4.20 7.52
CA LYS A 158 -13.38 4.33 7.82
C LYS A 158 -14.04 2.99 8.19
N HIS A 159 -13.43 1.88 7.78
CA HIS A 159 -14.02 0.54 7.84
C HIS A 159 -13.23 -0.40 8.75
N ASP A 160 -12.48 0.14 9.72
CA ASP A 160 -11.62 -0.65 10.63
C ASP A 160 -12.41 -1.70 11.44
N HIS A 161 -13.69 -1.45 11.74
CA HIS A 161 -14.56 -2.41 12.41
C HIS A 161 -14.68 -3.74 11.65
N LEU A 162 -14.58 -3.71 10.32
CA LEU A 162 -14.64 -4.92 9.49
C LEU A 162 -13.40 -5.80 9.64
N ILE A 163 -12.27 -5.26 10.09
CA ILE A 163 -11.03 -6.03 10.34
C ILE A 163 -11.29 -7.12 11.38
N ALA A 164 -11.92 -6.75 12.49
CA ALA A 164 -12.25 -7.70 13.55
C ALA A 164 -13.38 -8.66 13.15
N ILE A 165 -14.44 -8.15 12.49
CA ILE A 165 -15.58 -8.96 12.06
C ILE A 165 -15.15 -10.09 11.13
N HIS A 166 -14.23 -9.81 10.19
CA HIS A 166 -13.78 -10.79 9.20
C HIS A 166 -12.42 -11.40 9.54
N ASN A 167 -11.88 -11.14 10.75
CA ASN A 167 -10.57 -11.64 11.20
C ASN A 167 -9.44 -11.40 10.18
N LEU A 168 -9.40 -10.18 9.61
CA LEU A 168 -8.42 -9.83 8.58
C LEU A 168 -7.04 -9.61 9.19
N LYS A 169 -6.00 -10.07 8.50
CA LYS A 169 -4.62 -9.66 8.80
C LYS A 169 -4.47 -8.18 8.50
N HIS A 170 -3.77 -7.47 9.40
CA HIS A 170 -3.71 -6.02 9.30
C HIS A 170 -2.34 -5.44 9.67
N ALA A 171 -2.07 -4.28 9.13
CA ALA A 171 -0.94 -3.45 9.48
C ALA A 171 -1.41 -2.17 10.19
N ARG A 172 -0.73 -1.82 11.29
CA ARG A 172 -1.01 -0.61 12.07
C ARG A 172 0.21 0.29 12.13
N VAL A 173 0.04 1.57 11.81
CA VAL A 173 1.09 2.57 11.99
C VAL A 173 1.24 2.89 13.48
N VAL A 174 2.48 2.88 13.95
CA VAL A 174 2.88 3.20 15.31
C VAL A 174 4.05 4.20 15.30
N TYR A 175 4.25 4.91 16.40
CA TYR A 175 5.28 5.94 16.49
C TYR A 175 6.58 5.43 17.13
N SER A 176 6.56 4.26 17.76
CA SER A 176 7.74 3.64 18.34
C SER A 176 7.65 2.12 18.40
N VAL A 177 8.79 1.46 18.59
CA VAL A 177 8.88 0.00 18.79
C VAL A 177 8.20 -0.40 20.11
N GLU A 178 8.30 0.46 21.14
CA GLU A 178 7.66 0.24 22.44
C GLU A 178 6.13 0.28 22.33
N GLU A 179 5.60 1.15 21.46
CA GLU A 179 4.16 1.17 21.16
C GLU A 179 3.73 -0.13 20.48
N ALA A 180 4.49 -0.60 19.48
CA ALA A 180 4.23 -1.88 18.82
C ALA A 180 4.21 -3.04 19.82
N ALA A 181 5.20 -3.09 20.72
CA ALA A 181 5.29 -4.12 21.77
C ALA A 181 4.09 -4.10 22.73
N ARG A 182 3.61 -2.91 23.14
CA ARG A 182 2.44 -2.77 24.03
C ARG A 182 1.15 -3.33 23.41
N ILE A 183 1.02 -3.29 22.10
CA ILE A 183 -0.14 -3.82 21.37
C ILE A 183 0.14 -5.23 20.78
N ASN A 184 1.24 -5.85 21.18
CA ASN A 184 1.65 -7.19 20.78
C ASN A 184 1.77 -7.37 19.25
N LEU A 185 2.30 -6.36 18.56
CA LEU A 185 2.61 -6.41 17.13
C LEU A 185 4.12 -6.31 16.91
N ARG A 186 4.65 -7.16 16.03
CA ARG A 186 6.02 -7.05 15.53
C ARG A 186 6.12 -5.91 14.51
N VAL A 187 7.27 -5.28 14.41
CA VAL A 187 7.50 -4.22 13.41
C VAL A 187 8.02 -4.83 12.12
N ASP A 188 7.32 -4.58 11.01
CA ASP A 188 7.80 -4.87 9.65
C ASP A 188 8.59 -3.66 9.13
N THR A 189 9.80 -3.89 8.65
CA THR A 189 10.69 -2.84 8.12
C THR A 189 10.97 -2.96 6.63
N ASP A 190 10.55 -4.07 6.02
CA ASP A 190 10.94 -4.41 4.65
C ASP A 190 9.84 -5.09 3.82
N ASP A 191 8.59 -5.01 4.25
CA ASP A 191 7.41 -5.65 3.65
C ASP A 191 7.44 -7.21 3.67
N THR A 192 8.36 -7.86 4.40
CA THR A 192 8.42 -9.33 4.47
C THR A 192 7.15 -9.90 5.10
N MET A 193 6.67 -9.28 6.19
CA MET A 193 5.46 -9.71 6.87
C MET A 193 4.21 -9.43 6.01
N ALA A 194 4.22 -8.29 5.29
CA ALA A 194 3.15 -7.96 4.36
C ALA A 194 3.03 -8.99 3.23
N MET A 195 4.15 -9.46 2.69
CA MET A 195 4.17 -10.48 1.63
C MET A 195 3.77 -11.86 2.13
N SER A 196 4.16 -12.24 3.36
CA SER A 196 3.83 -13.54 3.92
C SER A 196 2.35 -13.70 4.24
N GLY A 197 1.68 -12.61 4.64
CA GLY A 197 0.26 -12.59 4.99
C GLY A 197 -0.12 -13.43 6.21
N THR A 198 0.85 -13.93 6.97
CA THR A 198 0.61 -14.89 8.05
C THR A 198 0.16 -14.26 9.35
N GLU A 199 0.56 -13.02 9.61
CA GLU A 199 0.31 -12.31 10.86
C GLU A 199 -0.04 -10.83 10.63
N SER A 200 -0.62 -10.20 11.65
CA SER A 200 -0.76 -8.75 11.73
C SER A 200 0.51 -8.14 12.31
N PHE A 201 0.86 -6.91 11.91
CA PHE A 201 2.11 -6.28 12.29
C PHE A 201 2.00 -4.76 12.42
N ALA A 202 3.05 -4.13 12.92
CA ALA A 202 3.19 -2.69 13.03
C ALA A 202 4.12 -2.14 11.94
N LEU A 203 3.84 -0.90 11.52
CA LEU A 203 4.71 -0.10 10.64
C LEU A 203 5.12 1.16 11.41
N LEU A 204 6.40 1.49 11.44
CA LEU A 204 6.85 2.74 12.02
C LEU A 204 6.48 3.92 11.13
N GLU A 205 6.01 4.99 11.74
CA GLU A 205 5.65 6.22 11.04
C GLU A 205 6.89 6.82 10.36
N ASN A 206 6.79 7.10 9.05
CA ASN A 206 7.94 7.42 8.21
C ASN A 206 8.64 8.74 8.50
N PHE A 207 7.99 9.70 9.17
CA PHE A 207 8.54 11.03 9.40
C PHE A 207 9.21 11.18 10.78
N THR A 208 8.88 10.31 11.72
CA THR A 208 9.54 10.22 13.03
C THR A 208 10.77 9.30 12.98
N ALA A 209 10.85 8.39 12.02
CA ALA A 209 11.93 7.41 11.84
C ALA A 209 13.23 8.03 11.26
N LYS A 210 13.67 9.22 11.75
CA LYS A 210 15.04 9.68 11.53
C LYS A 210 16.09 8.89 12.32
N ARG A 211 15.69 7.98 13.18
CA ARG A 211 16.58 7.02 13.86
C ARG A 211 16.31 5.64 13.30
N LYS A 212 17.39 4.97 12.83
CA LYS A 212 17.32 3.53 12.55
C LYS A 212 16.65 2.86 13.74
N PRO A 213 15.61 2.04 13.56
CA PRO A 213 15.08 1.28 14.69
C PRO A 213 16.22 0.47 15.26
N LYS A 214 16.42 0.56 16.59
CA LYS A 214 17.30 -0.35 17.28
C LYS A 214 16.74 -1.75 17.04
N THR A 215 17.59 -2.70 16.68
CA THR A 215 17.18 -4.10 16.60
C THR A 215 16.63 -4.52 17.96
N LEU A 216 15.67 -5.45 17.99
CA LEU A 216 15.14 -5.98 19.27
C LEU A 216 16.25 -6.39 20.22
N CYS A 217 17.40 -6.87 19.71
CA CYS A 217 18.59 -7.20 20.49
C CYS A 217 19.17 -5.99 21.22
N GLU A 218 19.29 -4.83 20.56
CA GLU A 218 19.83 -3.59 21.15
C GLU A 218 18.90 -2.99 22.23
N VAL A 219 17.57 -3.25 22.14
CA VAL A 219 16.62 -2.77 23.15
C VAL A 219 16.71 -3.60 24.44
N PHE A 220 17.02 -4.89 24.35
CA PHE A 220 17.05 -5.78 25.52
C PHE A 220 18.43 -5.91 26.17
N THR A 221 19.52 -5.67 25.44
CA THR A 221 20.89 -5.87 25.97
C THR A 221 21.55 -4.60 26.50
N GLY A 222 21.02 -3.42 26.18
CA GLY A 222 21.59 -2.15 26.68
C GLY A 222 23.01 -1.82 26.19
N GLU A 223 23.60 -2.65 25.35
CA GLU A 223 24.99 -2.48 24.86
C GLU A 223 25.03 -1.49 23.72
N LYS A 224 25.73 -0.37 23.99
CA LYS A 224 26.20 0.56 22.97
C LYS A 224 27.54 0.05 22.43
N GLN A 225 27.61 -0.21 21.17
CA GLN A 225 28.87 -0.19 20.44
C GLN A 225 29.20 1.20 19.98
#